data_663b1c29b06afdd3a7b7e497382a4008
#
_entry.id   663b1c29b06afdd3a7b7e497382a4008
#
_cell.length_a   1.000
_cell.length_b   1.000
_cell.length_c   1.000
_cell.angle_alpha   90.00
_cell.angle_beta   90.00
_cell.angle_gamma   90.00
#
_symmetry.space_group_name_H-M   'P 1'
#
loop_
_entity.id
_entity.type
_entity.pdbx_description
1 polymer ?
#
loop_
_entity_poly.entity_id
_entity_poly.type
_entity_poly.pdbx_seq_one_letter_code
_entity_poly.pdbx_strand_id
1 'polypeptide(L)'
;MKRTGFKRPTYEAPPAPPIRPVPAELRARITMPRCEQTAKPEPKEGAWRSEAYRREIAGMPCSACGAPPPTQAAHANHRGKGMGMKCSDIFCFPLCPPCHAEFDQGKNYTRDQRRALADDWTLNAIAKLANAGRIKLA
;
A
#
# COMPACT_ATOMS: atom_id res chain seq x y z
N MET A 1 -15.65 16.56 33.75
CA MET A 1 -14.69 15.46 33.70
C MET A 1 -13.32 16.00 33.33
N LYS A 2 -12.35 15.93 34.23
CA LYS A 2 -10.96 16.42 33.99
C LYS A 2 -10.22 15.36 33.18
N ARG A 3 -9.71 15.74 31.99
CA ARG A 3 -8.86 14.88 31.15
C ARG A 3 -7.53 14.65 31.87
N THR A 4 -7.27 13.44 32.34
CA THR A 4 -5.95 13.03 32.85
C THR A 4 -5.03 12.85 31.64
N GLY A 5 -4.13 13.81 31.44
CA GLY A 5 -3.12 13.74 30.38
C GLY A 5 -2.17 12.57 30.62
N PHE A 6 -2.03 11.71 29.61
CA PHE A 6 -1.03 10.65 29.60
C PHE A 6 0.37 11.29 29.61
N LYS A 7 1.09 11.22 30.73
CA LYS A 7 2.51 11.61 30.78
C LYS A 7 3.31 10.52 30.08
N ARG A 8 3.87 10.83 28.91
CA ARG A 8 4.84 9.94 28.25
C ARG A 8 6.08 9.84 29.16
N PRO A 9 6.58 8.62 29.45
CA PRO A 9 7.86 8.49 30.13
C PRO A 9 8.95 9.15 29.27
N THR A 10 9.76 10.01 29.87
CA THR A 10 10.93 10.59 29.22
C THR A 10 11.99 9.48 29.13
N TYR A 11 12.19 8.96 27.92
CA TYR A 11 13.30 8.04 27.65
C TYR A 11 14.57 8.87 27.46
N GLU A 12 15.47 8.82 28.43
CA GLU A 12 16.84 9.29 28.22
C GLU A 12 17.62 8.20 27.48
N ALA A 13 17.93 8.48 26.21
CA ALA A 13 18.78 7.59 25.44
C ALA A 13 20.18 7.52 26.10
N PRO A 14 20.78 6.31 26.23
CA PRO A 14 22.14 6.19 26.68
C PRO A 14 23.10 7.00 25.79
N PRO A 15 24.17 7.56 26.30
CA PRO A 15 25.12 8.32 25.50
C PRO A 15 25.64 7.45 24.36
N ALA A 16 25.62 8.02 23.13
CA ALA A 16 26.12 7.31 21.96
C ALA A 16 27.58 6.90 22.18
N PRO A 17 27.99 5.68 21.84
CA PRO A 17 29.37 5.27 21.94
C PRO A 17 30.26 6.20 21.09
N PRO A 18 31.50 6.49 21.54
CA PRO A 18 32.39 7.38 20.82
C PRO A 18 32.64 6.81 19.41
N ILE A 19 32.36 7.63 18.39
CA ILE A 19 32.60 7.28 16.99
C ILE A 19 34.12 7.17 16.82
N ARG A 20 34.61 5.95 16.62
CA ARG A 20 36.03 5.75 16.31
C ARG A 20 36.31 6.38 14.93
N PRO A 21 37.32 7.27 14.80
CA PRO A 21 37.66 7.85 13.51
C PRO A 21 38.09 6.73 12.56
N VAL A 22 37.44 6.66 11.38
CA VAL A 22 37.80 5.70 10.34
C VAL A 22 39.19 6.09 9.82
N PRO A 23 40.17 5.16 9.81
CA PRO A 23 41.51 5.44 9.29
C PRO A 23 41.47 6.03 7.88
N ALA A 24 42.33 7.01 7.59
CA ALA A 24 42.38 7.70 6.31
C ALA A 24 42.54 6.75 5.11
N GLU A 25 43.26 5.66 5.32
CA GLU A 25 43.47 4.60 4.31
C GLU A 25 42.18 3.86 3.94
N LEU A 26 41.25 3.68 4.88
CA LEU A 26 39.93 3.08 4.60
C LEU A 26 39.01 4.07 3.88
N ARG A 27 39.13 5.37 4.15
CA ARG A 27 38.35 6.41 3.45
C ARG A 27 38.71 6.52 1.96
N ALA A 28 39.96 6.30 1.62
CA ALA A 28 40.41 6.34 0.25
C ALA A 28 39.94 5.16 -0.61
N ARG A 29 39.56 4.04 0.02
CA ARG A 29 39.04 2.84 -0.67
C ARG A 29 37.52 2.83 -0.90
N ILE A 30 36.77 3.74 -0.27
CA ILE A 30 35.33 3.87 -0.47
C ILE A 30 35.03 5.06 -1.41
N THR A 31 35.74 5.13 -2.53
CA THR A 31 35.27 5.93 -3.67
C THR A 31 34.26 5.07 -4.40
N MET A 32 33.01 5.15 -3.96
CA MET A 32 31.89 4.65 -4.76
C MET A 32 31.96 5.34 -6.12
N PRO A 33 32.00 4.61 -7.24
CA PRO A 33 31.89 5.25 -8.54
C PRO A 33 30.61 6.09 -8.52
N ARG A 34 30.74 7.39 -8.76
CA ARG A 34 29.61 8.28 -8.92
C ARG A 34 28.81 7.73 -10.10
N CYS A 35 27.69 7.08 -9.82
CA CYS A 35 26.76 6.69 -10.87
C CYS A 35 26.28 7.98 -11.51
N GLU A 36 26.86 8.33 -12.66
CA GLU A 36 26.33 9.39 -13.49
C GLU A 36 24.98 8.91 -14.02
N GLN A 37 23.93 9.24 -13.28
CA GLN A 37 22.56 9.00 -13.73
C GLN A 37 22.28 9.99 -14.87
N THR A 38 22.71 9.64 -16.06
CA THR A 38 22.39 10.37 -17.30
C THR A 38 20.99 10.04 -17.81
N ALA A 39 20.29 9.11 -17.18
CA ALA A 39 18.92 8.80 -17.51
C ALA A 39 18.01 9.96 -17.04
N LYS A 40 17.43 10.68 -18.00
CA LYS A 40 16.32 11.59 -17.71
C LYS A 40 15.24 10.79 -16.97
N PRO A 41 14.67 11.29 -15.86
CA PRO A 41 13.59 10.58 -15.19
C PRO A 41 12.43 10.41 -16.17
N GLU A 42 12.13 9.16 -16.50
CA GLU A 42 10.93 8.83 -17.28
C GLU A 42 9.71 9.41 -16.55
N PRO A 43 8.79 10.08 -17.26
CA PRO A 43 7.54 10.55 -16.67
C PRO A 43 6.82 9.35 -16.08
N LYS A 44 6.62 9.34 -14.77
CA LYS A 44 5.85 8.28 -14.13
C LYS A 44 4.42 8.38 -14.64
N GLU A 45 3.93 7.36 -15.32
CA GLU A 45 2.53 7.29 -15.71
C GLU A 45 1.67 7.52 -14.47
N GLY A 46 0.75 8.48 -14.57
CA GLY A 46 -0.19 8.80 -13.49
C GLY A 46 -1.03 7.57 -13.17
N ALA A 47 -1.24 7.26 -11.88
CA ALA A 47 -2.13 6.18 -11.50
C ALA A 47 -3.53 6.43 -12.08
N TRP A 48 -4.07 5.46 -12.82
CA TRP A 48 -5.42 5.56 -13.38
C TRP A 48 -6.46 5.72 -12.28
N ARG A 49 -7.38 6.70 -12.46
CA ARG A 49 -8.43 7.06 -11.52
C ARG A 49 -9.79 7.00 -12.19
N SER A 50 -10.72 6.24 -11.62
CA SER A 50 -12.09 6.14 -12.12
C SER A 50 -13.08 5.95 -10.98
N GLU A 51 -13.88 6.98 -10.73
CA GLU A 51 -14.94 6.90 -9.74
C GLU A 51 -16.01 5.90 -10.16
N ALA A 52 -16.33 5.83 -11.46
CA ALA A 52 -17.27 4.86 -12.01
C ALA A 52 -16.82 3.42 -11.68
N TYR A 53 -15.55 3.10 -11.92
CA TYR A 53 -15.00 1.77 -11.60
C TYR A 53 -15.09 1.47 -10.10
N ARG A 54 -14.76 2.42 -9.23
CA ARG A 54 -14.86 2.23 -7.78
C ARG A 54 -16.29 1.99 -7.31
N ARG A 55 -17.28 2.63 -7.96
CA ARG A 55 -18.72 2.39 -7.70
C ARG A 55 -19.13 0.98 -8.09
N GLU A 56 -18.67 0.50 -9.24
CA GLU A 56 -18.89 -0.90 -9.67
C GLU A 56 -18.31 -1.88 -8.64
N ILE A 57 -17.10 -1.66 -8.18
CA ILE A 57 -16.47 -2.47 -7.13
C ILE A 57 -17.31 -2.43 -5.83
N ALA A 58 -17.76 -1.24 -5.40
CA ALA A 58 -18.57 -1.10 -4.19
C ALA A 58 -19.96 -1.75 -4.30
N GLY A 59 -20.44 -1.96 -5.51
CA GLY A 59 -21.67 -2.71 -5.80
C GLY A 59 -21.53 -4.24 -5.76
N MET A 60 -20.31 -4.77 -5.53
CA MET A 60 -20.05 -6.20 -5.47
C MET A 60 -20.08 -6.74 -4.03
N PRO A 61 -20.36 -8.03 -3.83
CA PRO A 61 -20.25 -8.68 -2.52
C PRO A 61 -18.80 -8.63 -2.00
N CYS A 62 -18.67 -8.59 -0.66
CA CYS A 62 -17.36 -8.59 0.00
C CYS A 62 -16.51 -9.80 -0.39
N SER A 63 -15.27 -9.58 -0.84
CA SER A 63 -14.36 -10.65 -1.25
C SER A 63 -13.92 -11.54 -0.10
N ALA A 64 -13.90 -11.02 1.14
CA ALA A 64 -13.45 -11.77 2.30
C ALA A 64 -14.54 -12.61 2.95
N CYS A 65 -15.76 -12.06 3.15
CA CYS A 65 -16.82 -12.75 3.89
C CYS A 65 -18.12 -12.96 3.08
N GLY A 66 -18.17 -12.47 1.84
CA GLY A 66 -19.37 -12.61 1.00
C GLY A 66 -20.54 -11.71 1.39
N ALA A 67 -20.39 -10.79 2.34
CA ALA A 67 -21.46 -9.86 2.72
C ALA A 67 -22.01 -9.11 1.51
N PRO A 68 -23.35 -8.90 1.44
CA PRO A 68 -23.96 -8.22 0.30
C PRO A 68 -23.53 -6.75 0.23
N PRO A 69 -23.64 -6.12 -0.98
CA PRO A 69 -23.39 -4.69 -1.13
C PRO A 69 -24.37 -3.84 -0.30
N PRO A 70 -24.03 -2.56 0.02
CA PRO A 70 -22.86 -1.87 -0.47
C PRO A 70 -21.57 -2.22 0.29
N THR A 71 -20.47 -2.37 -0.45
CA THR A 71 -19.13 -2.56 0.08
C THR A 71 -18.26 -1.31 -0.13
N GLN A 72 -16.99 -1.40 0.20
CA GLN A 72 -16.01 -0.34 -0.04
C GLN A 72 -14.97 -0.81 -1.04
N ALA A 73 -14.54 0.07 -1.94
CA ALA A 73 -13.43 -0.19 -2.85
C ALA A 73 -12.10 -0.08 -2.09
N ALA A 74 -11.57 -1.20 -1.62
CA ALA A 74 -10.28 -1.31 -0.97
C ALA A 74 -9.16 -1.39 -2.02
N HIS A 75 -8.00 -0.74 -1.77
CA HIS A 75 -6.87 -0.71 -2.70
C HIS A 75 -5.80 -1.72 -2.32
N ALA A 76 -5.22 -2.40 -3.32
CA ALA A 76 -4.04 -3.23 -3.14
C ALA A 76 -2.79 -2.36 -2.87
N ASN A 77 -2.41 -2.20 -1.60
CA ASN A 77 -1.38 -1.25 -1.16
C ASN A 77 0.06 -1.56 -1.62
N HIS A 78 0.31 -2.61 -2.38
CA HIS A 78 1.64 -3.03 -2.85
C HIS A 78 1.84 -2.90 -4.37
N ARG A 79 0.79 -2.62 -5.14
CA ARG A 79 0.85 -2.53 -6.61
C ARG A 79 1.11 -1.10 -7.07
N GLY A 80 2.27 -0.88 -7.74
CA GLY A 80 2.60 0.39 -8.37
C GLY A 80 2.62 1.61 -7.45
N LYS A 81 2.83 1.40 -6.14
CA LYS A 81 2.72 2.44 -5.12
C LYS A 81 4.11 2.97 -4.76
N GLY A 82 4.33 4.26 -4.99
CA GLY A 82 5.41 5.01 -4.33
C GLY A 82 5.01 5.38 -2.90
N MET A 83 5.99 5.79 -2.07
CA MET A 83 5.73 6.25 -0.70
C MET A 83 4.73 7.42 -0.72
N GLY A 84 3.62 7.31 0.03
CA GLY A 84 2.59 8.34 0.09
C GLY A 84 1.60 8.39 -1.08
N MET A 85 1.74 7.54 -2.09
CA MET A 85 0.84 7.50 -3.25
C MET A 85 -0.13 6.31 -3.17
N LYS A 86 -1.39 6.51 -3.59
CA LYS A 86 -2.34 5.41 -3.79
C LYS A 86 -2.05 4.71 -5.13
N CYS A 87 -2.16 3.38 -5.17
CA CYS A 87 -2.09 2.63 -6.42
C CYS A 87 -3.24 2.99 -7.36
N SER A 88 -3.15 2.54 -8.63
CA SER A 88 -4.22 2.72 -9.63
C SER A 88 -5.53 2.09 -9.14
N ASP A 89 -6.67 2.70 -9.47
CA ASP A 89 -8.00 2.21 -9.07
C ASP A 89 -8.32 0.84 -9.67
N ILE A 90 -7.63 0.42 -10.74
CA ILE A 90 -7.77 -0.94 -11.30
C ILE A 90 -7.45 -2.03 -10.26
N PHE A 91 -6.61 -1.72 -9.26
CA PHE A 91 -6.23 -2.63 -8.19
C PHE A 91 -7.16 -2.53 -6.96
N CYS A 92 -8.43 -2.16 -7.19
CA CYS A 92 -9.45 -2.17 -6.14
C CYS A 92 -10.19 -3.50 -6.10
N PHE A 93 -10.64 -3.85 -4.91
CA PHE A 93 -11.49 -5.01 -4.65
C PHE A 93 -12.53 -4.69 -3.57
N PRO A 94 -13.70 -5.37 -3.55
CA PRO A 94 -14.79 -5.05 -2.64
C PRO A 94 -14.55 -5.65 -1.24
N LEU A 95 -14.61 -4.83 -0.20
CA LEU A 95 -14.62 -5.26 1.19
C LEU A 95 -15.74 -4.54 1.96
N CYS A 96 -16.45 -5.26 2.81
CA CYS A 96 -17.34 -4.62 3.79
C CYS A 96 -16.52 -3.89 4.86
N PRO A 97 -17.08 -2.88 5.55
CA PRO A 97 -16.32 -2.06 6.49
C PRO A 97 -15.55 -2.85 7.56
N PRO A 98 -16.10 -3.90 8.21
CA PRO A 98 -15.34 -4.71 9.16
C PRO A 98 -14.14 -5.44 8.54
N CYS A 99 -14.35 -6.07 7.37
CA CYS A 99 -13.27 -6.78 6.67
C CYS A 99 -12.20 -5.81 6.15
N HIS A 100 -12.57 -4.61 5.74
CA HIS A 100 -11.64 -3.58 5.30
C HIS A 100 -10.76 -3.09 6.45
N ALA A 101 -11.36 -2.81 7.62
CA ALA A 101 -10.60 -2.43 8.81
C ALA A 101 -9.62 -3.53 9.25
N GLU A 102 -10.06 -4.81 9.24
CA GLU A 102 -9.21 -5.95 9.56
C GLU A 102 -8.09 -6.13 8.53
N PHE A 103 -8.38 -5.97 7.25
CA PHE A 103 -7.40 -6.10 6.19
C PHE A 103 -6.31 -5.02 6.29
N ASP A 104 -6.67 -3.77 6.60
CA ASP A 104 -5.71 -2.66 6.66
C ASP A 104 -4.91 -2.62 7.97
N GLN A 105 -5.56 -2.83 9.10
CA GLN A 105 -5.02 -2.58 10.45
C GLN A 105 -5.06 -3.80 11.36
N GLY A 106 -5.76 -4.87 10.96
CA GLY A 106 -5.92 -6.06 11.77
C GLY A 106 -4.64 -6.89 11.89
N LYS A 107 -4.70 -7.92 12.74
CA LYS A 107 -3.58 -8.80 13.03
C LYS A 107 -3.73 -10.21 12.43
N ASN A 108 -4.88 -10.50 11.81
CA ASN A 108 -5.21 -11.85 11.32
C ASN A 108 -4.41 -12.25 10.08
N TYR A 109 -3.82 -11.29 9.37
CA TYR A 109 -3.05 -11.54 8.16
C TYR A 109 -1.63 -11.03 8.28
N THR A 110 -0.67 -11.82 7.87
CA THR A 110 0.70 -11.37 7.64
C THR A 110 0.77 -10.42 6.44
N ARG A 111 1.87 -9.71 6.28
CA ARG A 111 2.09 -8.81 5.13
C ARG A 111 1.99 -9.56 3.79
N ASP A 112 2.56 -10.75 3.71
CA ASP A 112 2.58 -11.53 2.47
C ASP A 112 1.22 -12.15 2.16
N GLN A 113 0.49 -12.59 3.19
CA GLN A 113 -0.91 -13.01 3.02
C GLN A 113 -1.80 -11.88 2.53
N ARG A 114 -1.66 -10.65 3.06
CA ARG A 114 -2.42 -9.49 2.56
C ARG A 114 -2.15 -9.20 1.10
N ARG A 115 -0.89 -9.32 0.66
CA ARG A 115 -0.51 -9.12 -0.74
C ARG A 115 -1.15 -10.16 -1.65
N ALA A 116 -1.02 -11.44 -1.29
CA ALA A 116 -1.59 -12.54 -2.07
C ALA A 116 -3.12 -12.43 -2.16
N LEU A 117 -3.80 -12.17 -1.05
CA LEU A 117 -5.25 -11.97 -1.02
C LEU A 117 -5.69 -10.75 -1.84
N ALA A 118 -4.98 -9.62 -1.74
CA ALA A 118 -5.30 -8.43 -2.52
C ALA A 118 -5.17 -8.69 -4.03
N ASP A 119 -4.16 -9.45 -4.45
CA ASP A 119 -3.97 -9.82 -5.85
C ASP A 119 -5.09 -10.73 -6.34
N ASP A 120 -5.42 -11.78 -5.59
CA ASP A 120 -6.50 -12.70 -5.92
C ASP A 120 -7.86 -11.98 -5.98
N TRP A 121 -8.20 -11.19 -4.98
CA TRP A 121 -9.46 -10.45 -4.95
C TRP A 121 -9.57 -9.40 -6.06
N THR A 122 -8.46 -8.74 -6.41
CA THR A 122 -8.41 -7.81 -7.54
C THR A 122 -8.68 -8.53 -8.86
N LEU A 123 -7.99 -9.65 -9.13
CA LEU A 123 -8.19 -10.43 -10.34
C LEU A 123 -9.63 -10.96 -10.45
N ASN A 124 -10.17 -11.47 -9.35
CA ASN A 124 -11.55 -11.94 -9.30
C ASN A 124 -12.57 -10.82 -9.55
N ALA A 125 -12.34 -9.63 -9.02
CA ALA A 125 -13.19 -8.47 -9.26
C ALA A 125 -13.16 -8.04 -10.73
N ILE A 126 -11.97 -7.94 -11.35
CA ILE A 126 -11.79 -7.61 -12.75
C ILE A 126 -12.50 -8.66 -13.63
N ALA A 127 -12.29 -9.95 -13.37
CA ALA A 127 -12.90 -11.03 -14.13
C ALA A 127 -14.45 -10.96 -14.07
N LYS A 128 -15.03 -10.74 -12.90
CA LYS A 128 -16.48 -10.59 -12.75
C LYS A 128 -17.03 -9.39 -13.53
N LEU A 129 -16.35 -8.23 -13.47
CA LEU A 129 -16.77 -7.04 -14.20
C LEU A 129 -16.61 -7.21 -15.73
N ALA A 130 -15.56 -7.89 -16.17
CA ALA A 130 -15.36 -8.21 -17.59
C ALA A 130 -16.44 -9.15 -18.10
N ASN A 131 -16.73 -10.24 -17.36
CA ASN A 131 -17.79 -11.20 -17.73
C ASN A 131 -19.19 -10.56 -17.73
N ALA A 132 -19.42 -9.57 -16.86
CA ALA A 132 -20.67 -8.80 -16.86
C ALA A 132 -20.73 -7.70 -17.94
N GLY A 133 -19.70 -7.57 -18.80
CA GLY A 133 -19.61 -6.54 -19.84
C GLY A 133 -19.48 -5.10 -19.30
N ARG A 134 -19.09 -4.96 -18.03
CA ARG A 134 -18.92 -3.65 -17.36
C ARG A 134 -17.55 -3.02 -17.67
N ILE A 135 -16.58 -3.83 -18.08
CA ILE A 135 -15.27 -3.40 -18.60
C ILE A 135 -15.25 -3.76 -20.08
N LYS A 136 -15.01 -2.77 -20.93
CA LYS A 136 -14.82 -2.96 -22.36
C LYS A 136 -13.37 -2.67 -22.72
N LEU A 137 -12.77 -3.53 -23.51
CA LEU A 137 -11.52 -3.23 -24.19
C LEU A 137 -11.85 -2.31 -25.36
N ALA A 138 -11.22 -1.13 -25.40
CA ALA A 138 -11.35 -0.19 -26.50
C ALA A 138 -10.52 -0.65 -27.70
#